data_fa04d9c7c4ce1385c94f74f18fea84c2
#
_entry.id   fa04d9c7c4ce1385c94f74f18fea84c2
#
_cell.length_a   1.000
_cell.length_b   1.000
_cell.length_c   1.000
_cell.angle_alpha   90.00
_cell.angle_beta   90.00
_cell.angle_gamma   90.00
#
_symmetry.space_group_name_H-M   'P 1'
#
loop_
_entity.id
_entity.type
_entity.pdbx_description
1 polymer ?
#
loop_
_entity_poly.entity_id
_entity_poly.type
_entity_poly.pdbx_seq_one_letter_code
_entity_poly.pdbx_strand_id
1 'polypeptide(L)'
;KAVAMERLLLTVIEEEELPKVQAQKRSRTDASTVQKWVDRGILVVEERKPARPSKPGTARMPVLSDAQARAYNEIHAGLVERKPVLLHGVTGSGKTEIYTHLIAEVLAAGQQVLFLVPEIALTTQLIGRLRRFFGDVVHVYHSRFSDRERTETWMTVLHPKGGQLIVGARSAVLLPLPKLGLVVVLSLIHISEPTRPLHI
;
A
#
# COMPACT_ATOMS: atom_id res chain seq x y z
N LYS A 1 34.43 18.76 -22.25
CA LYS A 1 34.05 17.45 -21.63
C LYS A 1 33.84 17.56 -20.12
N ALA A 2 34.71 18.26 -19.36
CA ALA A 2 34.56 18.44 -17.91
C ALA A 2 33.27 19.19 -17.54
N VAL A 3 32.91 20.24 -18.24
CA VAL A 3 31.72 21.08 -18.01
C VAL A 3 30.40 20.30 -18.19
N ALA A 4 30.32 19.40 -19.17
CA ALA A 4 29.13 18.57 -19.38
C ALA A 4 28.98 17.51 -18.26
N MET A 5 30.09 17.07 -17.73
CA MET A 5 30.18 16.12 -16.63
C MET A 5 29.72 16.74 -15.31
N GLU A 6 30.20 17.94 -15.02
CA GLU A 6 29.83 18.72 -13.85
C GLU A 6 28.32 19.05 -13.83
N ARG A 7 27.78 19.46 -14.98
CA ARG A 7 26.32 19.68 -15.14
C ARG A 7 25.49 18.43 -14.87
N LEU A 8 25.93 17.27 -15.35
CA LEU A 8 25.19 16.02 -15.12
C LEU A 8 25.18 15.67 -13.63
N LEU A 9 26.31 15.81 -12.93
CA LEU A 9 26.38 15.56 -11.49
C LEU A 9 25.49 16.54 -10.71
N LEU A 10 25.58 17.82 -10.99
CA LEU A 10 24.74 18.82 -10.32
C LEU A 10 23.26 18.54 -10.54
N THR A 11 22.87 18.21 -11.78
CA THR A 11 21.47 17.89 -12.10
C THR A 11 20.95 16.65 -11.37
N VAL A 12 21.80 15.63 -11.17
CA VAL A 12 21.42 14.41 -10.44
C VAL A 12 21.43 14.62 -8.94
N ILE A 13 22.36 15.43 -8.42
CA ILE A 13 22.41 15.78 -6.98
C ILE A 13 21.21 16.64 -6.58
N GLU A 14 20.79 17.57 -7.41
CA GLU A 14 19.64 18.45 -7.10
C GLU A 14 18.30 17.71 -7.06
N GLU A 15 18.12 16.69 -7.88
CA GLU A 15 16.84 15.97 -7.99
C GLU A 15 16.87 14.52 -7.48
N GLU A 16 17.99 14.09 -6.87
CA GLU A 16 18.25 12.75 -6.34
C GLU A 16 17.97 11.58 -7.32
N GLU A 17 16.91 11.69 -8.13
CA GLU A 17 16.49 10.71 -9.13
C GLU A 17 15.94 11.40 -10.39
N LEU A 18 16.50 11.07 -11.56
CA LEU A 18 16.03 11.57 -12.85
C LEU A 18 15.92 10.45 -13.88
N PRO A 19 14.85 10.44 -14.72
CA PRO A 19 14.82 9.58 -15.89
C PRO A 19 16.05 9.83 -16.79
N LYS A 20 16.74 8.76 -17.21
CA LYS A 20 17.97 8.82 -18.03
C LYS A 20 17.88 9.84 -19.18
N VAL A 21 16.74 9.86 -19.88
CA VAL A 21 16.49 10.80 -20.99
C VAL A 21 16.40 12.26 -20.54
N GLN A 22 15.83 12.51 -19.34
CA GLN A 22 15.75 13.88 -18.80
C GLN A 22 17.10 14.35 -18.26
N ALA A 23 17.86 13.47 -17.62
CA ALA A 23 19.21 13.75 -17.19
C ALA A 23 20.11 14.14 -18.38
N GLN A 24 20.03 13.42 -19.50
CA GLN A 24 20.73 13.73 -20.74
C GLN A 24 20.33 15.08 -21.34
N LYS A 25 19.02 15.36 -21.43
CA LYS A 25 18.52 16.63 -21.99
C LYS A 25 18.93 17.83 -21.15
N ARG A 26 18.79 17.78 -19.83
CA ARG A 26 19.10 18.89 -18.92
C ARG A 26 20.61 19.17 -18.81
N SER A 27 21.40 18.11 -18.74
CA SER A 27 22.87 18.23 -18.68
C SER A 27 23.52 18.47 -20.05
N ARG A 28 22.77 18.35 -21.15
CA ARG A 28 23.26 18.38 -22.53
C ARG A 28 24.41 17.39 -22.76
N THR A 29 24.26 16.18 -22.21
CA THR A 29 25.22 15.09 -22.34
C THR A 29 24.68 13.99 -23.27
N ASP A 30 25.58 13.28 -23.92
CA ASP A 30 25.27 12.15 -24.75
C ASP A 30 25.14 10.85 -23.92
N ALA A 31 24.53 9.82 -24.54
CA ALA A 31 24.33 8.53 -23.91
C ALA A 31 25.65 7.83 -23.54
N SER A 32 26.71 8.06 -24.34
CA SER A 32 28.02 7.46 -24.13
C SER A 32 28.72 8.02 -22.89
N THR A 33 28.51 9.29 -22.60
CA THR A 33 29.02 9.93 -21.39
C THR A 33 28.32 9.41 -20.14
N VAL A 34 26.99 9.24 -20.15
CA VAL A 34 26.25 8.65 -19.04
C VAL A 34 26.71 7.22 -18.82
N GLN A 35 26.86 6.40 -19.86
CA GLN A 35 27.29 5.02 -19.73
C GLN A 35 28.69 4.90 -19.10
N LYS A 36 29.66 5.73 -19.51
CA LYS A 36 31.01 5.75 -18.91
C LYS A 36 31.01 6.01 -17.40
N TRP A 37 30.01 6.74 -16.91
CA TRP A 37 29.86 7.03 -15.47
C TRP A 37 29.20 5.91 -14.71
N VAL A 38 28.29 5.21 -15.37
CA VAL A 38 27.71 3.98 -14.86
C VAL A 38 28.82 2.91 -14.76
N ASP A 39 29.63 2.74 -15.80
CA ASP A 39 30.74 1.78 -15.82
C ASP A 39 31.82 2.07 -14.75
N ARG A 40 31.95 3.34 -14.36
CA ARG A 40 32.85 3.77 -13.28
C ARG A 40 32.22 3.73 -11.88
N GLY A 41 30.96 3.28 -11.75
CA GLY A 41 30.26 3.21 -10.48
C GLY A 41 29.89 4.57 -9.85
N ILE A 42 29.98 5.68 -10.61
CA ILE A 42 29.66 7.04 -10.13
C ILE A 42 28.13 7.28 -10.23
N LEU A 43 27.50 6.71 -11.26
CA LEU A 43 26.05 6.72 -11.44
C LEU A 43 25.52 5.30 -11.42
N VAL A 44 24.35 5.11 -10.81
CA VAL A 44 23.62 3.84 -10.86
C VAL A 44 22.38 4.06 -11.73
N VAL A 45 22.21 3.21 -12.75
CA VAL A 45 20.98 3.20 -13.54
C VAL A 45 20.12 2.05 -13.05
N GLU A 46 19.01 2.37 -12.41
CA GLU A 46 17.99 1.40 -12.05
C GLU A 46 16.94 1.31 -13.16
N GLU A 47 16.71 0.13 -13.69
CA GLU A 47 15.55 -0.12 -14.55
C GLU A 47 14.29 -0.15 -13.70
N ARG A 48 13.63 0.99 -13.54
CA ARG A 48 12.27 1.01 -13.02
C ARG A 48 11.30 0.60 -14.12
N LYS A 49 10.70 -0.55 -13.97
CA LYS A 49 9.54 -0.89 -14.79
C LYS A 49 8.50 0.23 -14.59
N PRO A 50 8.02 0.88 -15.68
CA PRO A 50 7.01 1.91 -15.53
C PRO A 50 5.86 1.35 -14.71
N ALA A 51 5.43 2.09 -13.70
CA ALA A 51 4.27 1.72 -12.91
C ALA A 51 3.12 1.50 -13.90
N ARG A 52 2.67 0.26 -14.05
CA ARG A 52 1.49 -0.03 -14.87
C ARG A 52 0.35 0.83 -14.34
N PRO A 53 -0.45 1.48 -15.20
CA PRO A 53 -1.62 2.18 -14.72
C PRO A 53 -2.44 1.21 -13.87
N SER A 54 -2.76 1.61 -12.64
CA SER A 54 -3.49 0.77 -11.70
C SER A 54 -4.82 0.39 -12.32
N LYS A 55 -5.08 -0.91 -12.46
CA LYS A 55 -6.38 -1.38 -12.89
C LYS A 55 -7.37 -1.22 -11.74
N PRO A 56 -8.51 -0.55 -11.96
CA PRO A 56 -9.55 -0.48 -10.94
C PRO A 56 -10.07 -1.87 -10.62
N GLY A 57 -10.61 -2.03 -9.42
CA GLY A 57 -11.31 -3.25 -9.05
C GLY A 57 -12.54 -3.46 -9.94
N THR A 58 -12.89 -4.73 -10.16
CA THR A 58 -14.00 -5.13 -11.04
C THR A 58 -15.28 -5.47 -10.29
N ALA A 59 -15.20 -5.66 -8.97
CA ALA A 59 -16.35 -6.02 -8.15
C ALA A 59 -17.17 -4.78 -7.77
N ARG A 60 -18.48 -4.89 -7.84
CA ARG A 60 -19.39 -3.91 -7.26
C ARG A 60 -19.27 -3.93 -5.74
N MET A 61 -19.35 -2.75 -5.14
CA MET A 61 -19.44 -2.64 -3.69
C MET A 61 -20.71 -3.35 -3.20
N PRO A 62 -20.62 -4.14 -2.12
CA PRO A 62 -21.78 -4.81 -1.56
C PRO A 62 -22.78 -3.81 -1.02
N VAL A 63 -24.07 -4.11 -1.15
CA VAL A 63 -25.10 -3.29 -0.52
C VAL A 63 -25.15 -3.64 0.97
N LEU A 64 -25.04 -2.65 1.81
CA LEU A 64 -25.14 -2.84 3.27
C LEU A 64 -26.59 -3.07 3.67
N SER A 65 -26.84 -4.02 4.56
CA SER A 65 -28.11 -4.15 5.25
C SER A 65 -28.34 -2.98 6.22
N ASP A 66 -29.56 -2.78 6.70
CA ASP A 66 -29.86 -1.70 7.65
C ASP A 66 -29.00 -1.78 8.93
N ALA A 67 -28.73 -2.99 9.41
CA ALA A 67 -27.86 -3.19 10.58
C ALA A 67 -26.40 -2.82 10.29
N GLN A 68 -25.89 -3.21 9.11
CA GLN A 68 -24.56 -2.86 8.66
C GLN A 68 -24.41 -1.36 8.40
N ALA A 69 -25.45 -0.73 7.82
CA ALA A 69 -25.45 0.71 7.58
C ALA A 69 -25.44 1.50 8.90
N ARG A 70 -26.20 1.06 9.92
CA ARG A 70 -26.11 1.67 11.27
C ARG A 70 -24.71 1.55 11.86
N ALA A 71 -24.14 0.35 11.85
CA ALA A 71 -22.78 0.11 12.34
C ALA A 71 -21.73 0.94 11.57
N TYR A 72 -21.87 1.05 10.24
CA TYR A 72 -21.00 1.92 9.43
C TYR A 72 -21.07 3.38 9.87
N ASN A 73 -22.27 3.92 10.09
CA ASN A 73 -22.47 5.31 10.53
C ASN A 73 -21.89 5.56 11.92
N GLU A 74 -22.05 4.61 12.85
CA GLU A 74 -21.47 4.70 14.19
C GLU A 74 -19.93 4.68 14.15
N ILE A 75 -19.34 3.81 13.32
CA ILE A 75 -17.89 3.77 13.11
C ILE A 75 -17.41 5.09 12.52
N HIS A 76 -18.09 5.58 11.49
CA HIS A 76 -17.73 6.84 10.82
C HIS A 76 -17.75 8.02 11.80
N ALA A 77 -18.77 8.13 12.64
CA ALA A 77 -18.85 9.16 13.68
C ALA A 77 -17.67 9.07 14.65
N GLY A 78 -17.31 7.86 15.12
CA GLY A 78 -16.17 7.66 16.00
C GLY A 78 -14.82 8.02 15.34
N LEU A 79 -14.66 7.72 14.06
CA LEU A 79 -13.45 8.07 13.31
C LEU A 79 -13.31 9.59 13.11
N VAL A 80 -14.39 10.30 12.86
CA VAL A 80 -14.42 11.78 12.79
C VAL A 80 -13.93 12.39 14.12
N GLU A 81 -14.33 11.80 15.24
CA GLU A 81 -13.87 12.19 16.58
C GLU A 81 -12.44 11.70 16.90
N ARG A 82 -11.77 11.03 15.95
CA ARG A 82 -10.44 10.41 16.12
C ARG A 82 -10.36 9.41 17.27
N LYS A 83 -11.45 8.71 17.53
CA LYS A 83 -11.52 7.64 18.53
C LYS A 83 -11.26 6.29 17.89
N PRO A 84 -10.58 5.36 18.59
CA PRO A 84 -10.54 3.96 18.15
C PRO A 84 -11.94 3.36 18.27
N VAL A 85 -12.38 2.63 17.24
CA VAL A 85 -13.70 1.99 17.19
C VAL A 85 -13.54 0.48 17.12
N LEU A 86 -14.24 -0.26 17.96
CA LEU A 86 -14.28 -1.72 17.94
C LEU A 86 -15.53 -2.21 17.20
N LEU A 87 -15.34 -2.83 16.04
CA LEU A 87 -16.39 -3.55 15.33
C LEU A 87 -16.43 -5.02 15.81
N HIS A 88 -17.35 -5.29 16.74
CA HIS A 88 -17.57 -6.64 17.25
C HIS A 88 -18.71 -7.35 16.50
N GLY A 89 -18.55 -8.63 16.21
CA GLY A 89 -19.58 -9.44 15.57
C GLY A 89 -19.09 -10.85 15.28
N VAL A 90 -20.00 -11.81 15.20
CA VAL A 90 -19.71 -13.21 14.88
C VAL A 90 -19.13 -13.37 13.48
N THR A 91 -18.49 -14.51 13.21
CA THR A 91 -18.04 -14.87 11.86
C THR A 91 -19.24 -14.91 10.90
N GLY A 92 -19.09 -14.32 9.71
CA GLY A 92 -20.19 -14.25 8.74
C GLY A 92 -21.19 -13.10 8.95
N SER A 93 -21.05 -12.27 10.00
CA SER A 93 -21.96 -11.12 10.24
C SER A 93 -21.80 -9.95 9.25
N GLY A 94 -20.93 -10.08 8.25
CA GLY A 94 -20.74 -9.06 7.24
C GLY A 94 -19.82 -7.90 7.64
N LYS A 95 -18.95 -8.10 8.64
CA LYS A 95 -17.91 -7.09 8.99
C LYS A 95 -17.07 -6.67 7.80
N THR A 96 -16.81 -7.62 6.90
CA THR A 96 -16.02 -7.37 5.69
C THR A 96 -16.65 -6.31 4.80
N GLU A 97 -17.96 -6.35 4.64
CA GLU A 97 -18.70 -5.37 3.84
C GLU A 97 -18.54 -3.97 4.42
N ILE A 98 -18.66 -3.84 5.75
CA ILE A 98 -18.55 -2.56 6.45
C ILE A 98 -17.14 -1.95 6.25
N TYR A 99 -16.07 -2.69 6.57
CA TYR A 99 -14.74 -2.11 6.40
C TYR A 99 -14.33 -1.93 4.94
N THR A 100 -14.92 -2.69 4.00
CA THR A 100 -14.69 -2.45 2.58
C THR A 100 -15.23 -1.07 2.14
N HIS A 101 -16.38 -0.64 2.67
CA HIS A 101 -16.92 0.71 2.42
C HIS A 101 -16.03 1.81 3.02
N LEU A 102 -15.58 1.65 4.28
CA LEU A 102 -14.66 2.60 4.91
C LEU A 102 -13.35 2.74 4.15
N ILE A 103 -12.79 1.62 3.69
CA ILE A 103 -11.58 1.62 2.86
C ILE A 103 -11.83 2.36 1.55
N ALA A 104 -12.94 2.10 0.86
CA ALA A 104 -13.27 2.73 -0.41
C ALA A 104 -13.34 4.26 -0.29
N GLU A 105 -13.97 4.76 0.77
CA GLU A 105 -14.09 6.19 1.04
C GLU A 105 -12.71 6.86 1.20
N VAL A 106 -11.83 6.26 2.03
CA VAL A 106 -10.49 6.79 2.28
C VAL A 106 -9.62 6.74 1.02
N LEU A 107 -9.73 5.66 0.23
CA LEU A 107 -9.01 5.55 -1.05
C LEU A 107 -9.51 6.59 -2.07
N ALA A 108 -10.83 6.85 -2.11
CA ALA A 108 -11.40 7.87 -2.99
C ALA A 108 -10.94 9.28 -2.62
N ALA A 109 -10.68 9.55 -1.33
CA ALA A 109 -10.07 10.78 -0.85
C ALA A 109 -8.56 10.89 -1.16
N GLY A 110 -7.97 9.91 -1.87
CA GLY A 110 -6.54 9.88 -2.20
C GLY A 110 -5.62 9.56 -1.02
N GLN A 111 -6.19 9.05 0.07
CA GLN A 111 -5.46 8.70 1.28
C GLN A 111 -5.05 7.22 1.32
N GLN A 112 -4.17 6.90 2.26
CA GLN A 112 -3.65 5.55 2.45
C GLN A 112 -4.42 4.83 3.56
N VAL A 113 -4.63 3.53 3.36
CA VAL A 113 -5.22 2.63 4.35
C VAL A 113 -4.20 1.58 4.75
N LEU A 114 -3.99 1.40 6.04
CA LEU A 114 -3.20 0.30 6.59
C LEU A 114 -4.14 -0.79 7.12
N PHE A 115 -4.11 -1.96 6.48
CA PHE A 115 -4.93 -3.10 6.83
C PHE A 115 -4.06 -4.19 7.47
N LEU A 116 -4.10 -4.25 8.79
CA LEU A 116 -3.28 -5.18 9.57
C LEU A 116 -4.02 -6.48 9.81
N VAL A 117 -3.36 -7.59 9.48
CA VAL A 117 -3.87 -8.94 9.68
C VAL A 117 -2.82 -9.80 10.37
N PRO A 118 -3.22 -10.81 11.16
CA PRO A 118 -2.29 -11.85 11.60
C PRO A 118 -1.62 -12.52 10.40
N GLU A 119 -0.36 -12.94 10.53
CA GLU A 119 0.39 -13.57 9.42
C GLU A 119 -0.35 -14.76 8.79
N ILE A 120 -1.03 -15.57 9.62
CA ILE A 120 -1.82 -16.72 9.17
C ILE A 120 -3.05 -16.33 8.36
N ALA A 121 -3.54 -15.10 8.50
CA ALA A 121 -4.69 -14.57 7.76
C ALA A 121 -4.28 -13.86 6.46
N LEU A 122 -2.99 -13.62 6.26
CA LEU A 122 -2.47 -13.01 5.02
C LEU A 122 -2.45 -14.07 3.89
N THR A 123 -3.63 -14.53 3.52
CA THR A 123 -3.82 -15.57 2.52
C THR A 123 -4.03 -14.98 1.13
N THR A 124 -3.74 -15.79 0.11
CA THR A 124 -4.03 -15.45 -1.30
C THR A 124 -5.52 -15.14 -1.51
N GLN A 125 -6.40 -15.80 -0.73
CA GLN A 125 -7.84 -15.60 -0.80
C GLN A 125 -8.24 -14.19 -0.31
N LEU A 126 -7.72 -13.74 0.83
CA LEU A 126 -7.97 -12.39 1.35
C LEU A 126 -7.46 -11.34 0.37
N ILE A 127 -6.21 -11.48 -0.09
CA ILE A 127 -5.60 -10.57 -1.04
C ILE A 127 -6.39 -10.54 -2.35
N GLY A 128 -6.79 -11.71 -2.88
CA GLY A 128 -7.61 -11.82 -4.08
C GLY A 128 -8.99 -11.16 -3.92
N ARG A 129 -9.61 -11.27 -2.74
CA ARG A 129 -10.87 -10.59 -2.43
C ARG A 129 -10.71 -9.07 -2.43
N LEU A 130 -9.69 -8.55 -1.76
CA LEU A 130 -9.41 -7.11 -1.73
C LEU A 130 -9.06 -6.57 -3.11
N ARG A 131 -8.26 -7.28 -3.91
CA ARG A 131 -7.94 -6.88 -5.28
C ARG A 131 -9.15 -6.87 -6.22
N ARG A 132 -10.15 -7.71 -5.98
CA ARG A 132 -11.40 -7.65 -6.76
C ARG A 132 -12.15 -6.33 -6.53
N PHE A 133 -12.13 -5.79 -5.32
CA PHE A 133 -12.77 -4.49 -5.02
C PHE A 133 -11.90 -3.30 -5.40
N PHE A 134 -10.61 -3.36 -5.10
CA PHE A 134 -9.73 -2.20 -5.15
C PHE A 134 -8.68 -2.26 -6.28
N GLY A 135 -8.50 -3.41 -6.92
CA GLY A 135 -7.55 -3.55 -8.02
C GLY A 135 -6.09 -3.48 -7.58
N ASP A 136 -5.29 -2.80 -8.38
CA ASP A 136 -3.83 -2.74 -8.24
C ASP A 136 -3.35 -1.76 -7.15
N VAL A 137 -4.26 -0.98 -6.52
CA VAL A 137 -3.91 -0.13 -5.38
C VAL A 137 -3.65 -0.93 -4.10
N VAL A 138 -3.88 -2.26 -4.15
CA VAL A 138 -3.62 -3.19 -3.05
C VAL A 138 -2.15 -3.62 -3.05
N HIS A 139 -1.39 -3.11 -2.10
CA HIS A 139 -0.01 -3.48 -1.84
C HIS A 139 0.05 -4.46 -0.67
N VAL A 140 0.81 -5.54 -0.81
CA VAL A 140 1.00 -6.53 0.24
C VAL A 140 2.38 -6.34 0.85
N TYR A 141 2.49 -6.43 2.17
CA TYR A 141 3.75 -6.35 2.89
C TYR A 141 3.84 -7.44 3.96
N HIS A 142 4.87 -8.27 3.90
CA HIS A 142 5.10 -9.31 4.90
C HIS A 142 6.60 -9.55 5.14
N SER A 143 6.91 -10.22 6.25
CA SER A 143 8.28 -10.47 6.72
C SER A 143 9.14 -11.32 5.76
N ARG A 144 8.50 -12.09 4.86
CA ARG A 144 9.20 -12.99 3.90
C ARG A 144 9.64 -12.29 2.62
N PHE A 145 9.38 -11.00 2.46
CA PHE A 145 9.89 -10.26 1.32
C PHE A 145 11.40 -10.16 1.37
N SER A 146 12.04 -10.27 0.21
CA SER A 146 13.45 -9.94 0.03
C SER A 146 13.68 -8.46 0.33
N ASP A 147 14.91 -8.07 0.64
CA ASP A 147 15.26 -6.67 0.93
C ASP A 147 14.91 -5.75 -0.23
N ARG A 148 15.04 -6.23 -1.47
CA ARG A 148 14.65 -5.49 -2.67
C ARG A 148 13.14 -5.23 -2.71
N GLU A 149 12.30 -6.24 -2.51
CA GLU A 149 10.84 -6.10 -2.49
C GLU A 149 10.37 -5.18 -1.34
N ARG A 150 11.06 -5.26 -0.21
CA ARG A 150 10.78 -4.37 0.94
C ARG A 150 11.10 -2.92 0.59
N THR A 151 12.24 -2.67 -0.04
CA THR A 151 12.65 -1.33 -0.48
C THR A 151 11.68 -0.80 -1.56
N GLU A 152 11.32 -1.60 -2.56
CA GLU A 152 10.36 -1.22 -3.59
C GLU A 152 8.99 -0.85 -2.99
N THR A 153 8.51 -1.66 -2.04
CA THR A 153 7.25 -1.37 -1.34
C THR A 153 7.37 -0.10 -0.49
N TRP A 154 8.47 0.07 0.25
CA TRP A 154 8.75 1.25 1.05
C TRP A 154 8.70 2.53 0.21
N MET A 155 9.40 2.56 -0.91
CA MET A 155 9.43 3.72 -1.82
C MET A 155 8.05 3.98 -2.45
N THR A 156 7.31 2.91 -2.77
CA THR A 156 5.95 3.03 -3.34
C THR A 156 4.98 3.67 -2.36
N VAL A 157 5.05 3.31 -1.08
CA VAL A 157 4.12 3.85 -0.07
C VAL A 157 4.55 5.22 0.47
N LEU A 158 5.85 5.54 0.41
CA LEU A 158 6.39 6.84 0.79
C LEU A 158 5.95 7.95 -0.20
N HIS A 159 5.80 7.60 -1.50
CA HIS A 159 5.44 8.55 -2.55
C HIS A 159 4.10 8.18 -3.21
N PRO A 160 2.96 8.26 -2.48
CA PRO A 160 1.67 7.83 -3.00
C PRO A 160 1.18 8.76 -4.12
N LYS A 161 0.86 8.19 -5.29
CA LYS A 161 0.27 8.90 -6.42
C LYS A 161 -1.26 9.02 -6.33
N GLY A 162 -1.87 8.44 -5.31
CA GLY A 162 -3.30 8.39 -5.05
C GLY A 162 -3.60 7.52 -3.84
N GLY A 163 -4.84 7.08 -3.68
CA GLY A 163 -5.21 6.15 -2.61
C GLY A 163 -4.47 4.82 -2.73
N GLN A 164 -4.00 4.28 -1.61
CA GLN A 164 -3.30 2.99 -1.53
C GLN A 164 -3.82 2.18 -0.36
N LEU A 165 -4.06 0.88 -0.58
CA LEU A 165 -4.40 -0.07 0.47
C LEU A 165 -3.20 -0.98 0.76
N ILE A 166 -2.60 -0.80 1.91
CA ILE A 166 -1.46 -1.59 2.35
C ILE A 166 -1.95 -2.69 3.28
N VAL A 167 -1.80 -3.94 2.86
CA VAL A 167 -2.20 -5.13 3.60
C VAL A 167 -0.95 -5.82 4.14
N GLY A 168 -0.86 -5.98 5.44
CA GLY A 168 0.32 -6.61 6.01
C GLY A 168 0.14 -7.13 7.43
N ALA A 169 1.16 -7.84 7.90
CA ALA A 169 1.29 -8.27 9.29
C ALA A 169 1.79 -7.13 10.17
N ARG A 170 2.09 -7.42 11.43
CA ARG A 170 2.57 -6.43 12.41
C ARG A 170 3.71 -5.55 11.93
N SER A 171 4.63 -6.09 11.14
CA SER A 171 5.77 -5.33 10.59
C SER A 171 5.37 -4.21 9.63
N ALA A 172 4.17 -4.25 9.05
CA ALA A 172 3.67 -3.19 8.16
C ALA A 172 3.39 -1.85 8.90
N VAL A 173 3.28 -1.87 10.23
CA VAL A 173 3.15 -0.65 11.05
C VAL A 173 4.36 0.29 10.89
N LEU A 174 5.52 -0.26 10.55
CA LEU A 174 6.76 0.51 10.40
C LEU A 174 6.89 1.20 9.02
N LEU A 175 5.94 0.99 8.11
CA LEU A 175 5.98 1.63 6.80
C LEU A 175 5.71 3.14 6.88
N PRO A 176 6.39 3.96 6.08
CA PRO A 176 6.15 5.40 6.03
C PRO A 176 4.88 5.69 5.22
N LEU A 177 3.80 6.02 5.90
CA LEU A 177 2.48 6.29 5.31
C LEU A 177 2.12 7.78 5.49
N PRO A 178 2.65 8.70 4.67
CA PRO A 178 2.46 10.14 4.86
C PRO A 178 1.02 10.61 4.70
N LYS A 179 0.19 9.85 4.02
CA LYS A 179 -1.25 10.16 3.80
C LYS A 179 -2.16 9.14 4.45
N LEU A 180 -1.75 8.58 5.60
CA LEU A 180 -2.56 7.59 6.33
C LEU A 180 -3.89 8.19 6.79
N GLY A 181 -5.00 7.65 6.29
CA GLY A 181 -6.36 8.06 6.64
C GLY A 181 -7.11 7.04 7.50
N LEU A 182 -6.75 5.74 7.40
CA LEU A 182 -7.45 4.69 8.14
C LEU A 182 -6.50 3.55 8.50
N VAL A 183 -6.64 3.04 9.72
CA VAL A 183 -6.02 1.77 10.13
C VAL A 183 -7.12 0.79 10.48
N VAL A 184 -7.10 -0.38 9.84
CA VAL A 184 -7.98 -1.51 10.16
C VAL A 184 -7.13 -2.63 10.72
N VAL A 185 -7.51 -3.12 11.91
CA VAL A 185 -6.80 -4.24 12.55
C VAL A 185 -7.76 -5.41 12.67
N LEU A 186 -7.45 -6.51 11.97
CA LEU A 186 -8.22 -7.75 12.12
C LEU A 186 -7.65 -8.59 13.26
N SER A 187 -8.53 -9.00 14.16
CA SER A 187 -8.22 -9.99 15.21
C SER A 187 -8.83 -11.34 14.83
N LEU A 188 -8.04 -12.41 15.04
CA LEU A 188 -8.48 -13.79 14.84
C LEU A 188 -8.86 -14.49 16.18
N ILE A 189 -9.06 -13.73 17.25
CA ILE A 189 -9.33 -14.28 18.58
C ILE A 189 -10.53 -15.25 18.60
N HIS A 190 -11.45 -15.15 17.65
CA HIS A 190 -12.63 -16.01 17.55
C HIS A 190 -12.48 -17.25 16.65
N ILE A 191 -11.31 -17.56 16.11
CA ILE A 191 -11.10 -18.74 15.27
C ILE A 191 -10.65 -19.96 16.07
N SER A 192 -10.33 -19.83 17.35
CA SER A 192 -9.67 -20.88 18.14
C SER A 192 -10.34 -21.25 19.45
N GLU A 193 -11.65 -21.12 19.58
CA GLU A 193 -12.33 -21.95 20.59
C GLU A 193 -12.93 -23.16 19.89
N PRO A 194 -12.25 -24.34 19.93
CA PRO A 194 -12.98 -25.58 19.77
C PRO A 194 -13.87 -25.70 21.01
N THR A 195 -15.15 -25.46 20.87
CA THR A 195 -16.13 -25.96 21.81
C THR A 195 -15.98 -27.48 21.84
N ARG A 196 -15.11 -27.98 22.69
CA ARG A 196 -15.21 -29.37 23.17
C ARG A 196 -16.43 -29.41 24.11
N PRO A 197 -17.49 -30.11 23.77
CA PRO A 197 -18.50 -30.45 24.75
C PRO A 197 -17.79 -31.34 25.76
N LEU A 198 -17.68 -30.86 26.99
CA LEU A 198 -17.40 -31.73 28.13
C LEU A 198 -18.61 -32.62 28.30
N HIS A 199 -18.51 -33.86 27.81
CA HIS A 199 -19.38 -34.93 28.25
C HIS A 199 -18.84 -35.36 29.61
N ILE A 200 -19.62 -35.06 30.66
CA ILE A 200 -19.55 -35.68 31.98
C ILE A 200 -20.33 -36.98 31.90
#